data_08ffa5ae0b215669cefce96c9da56c62
#
_entry.id   08ffa5ae0b215669cefce96c9da56c62
#
_cell.length_a   1.000
_cell.length_b   1.000
_cell.length_c   1.000
_cell.angle_alpha   90.00
_cell.angle_beta   90.00
_cell.angle_gamma   90.00
#
_symmetry.space_group_name_H-M   'P 1'
#
loop_
_entity.id
_entity.type
_entity.pdbx_description
1 polymer ?
#
loop_
_entity_poly.entity_id
_entity_poly.type
_entity_poly.pdbx_seq_one_letter_code
_entity_poly.pdbx_strand_id
1 'polypeptide(L)'
;AAHTYVWDKEQTEAYLKVTGHTHESMMYFLDGEKKYVDYRVPNQNQCKECHLKSNAIMPIGPKSRNLNFSIQYEEKLANQISFWMEKEIVENHVPLDLIVNWSDDAAPLTAKARAYLDINCGHCHMPGGSADTTGLNLNLTETEDRKIGIYKKPVAAGRASEGMKFSIVPGKPNESILLHRMDSLDPGVMMPGSGRKLSHSEGVALINDWIISLK
;
A
#
# COMPACT_ATOMS: atom_id res chain seq x y z
N ALA A 1 16.57 -1.27 14.05
CA ALA A 1 15.86 -2.54 13.97
C ALA A 1 14.36 -2.26 14.08
N ALA A 2 13.52 -3.08 13.42
CA ALA A 2 12.08 -3.07 13.64
C ALA A 2 11.73 -4.14 14.67
N HIS A 3 10.78 -3.86 15.55
CA HIS A 3 10.33 -4.77 16.59
C HIS A 3 8.81 -4.87 16.56
N THR A 4 8.30 -6.10 16.68
CA THR A 4 6.87 -6.37 16.72
C THR A 4 6.43 -6.62 18.17
N TYR A 5 5.44 -5.86 18.61
CA TYR A 5 4.79 -6.04 19.91
C TYR A 5 3.36 -6.48 19.70
N VAL A 6 2.90 -7.44 20.48
CA VAL A 6 1.53 -7.95 20.44
C VAL A 6 0.87 -7.63 21.76
N TRP A 7 -0.26 -6.92 21.69
CA TRP A 7 -1.06 -6.53 22.84
C TRP A 7 -1.77 -7.74 23.47
N ASP A 8 -1.94 -7.68 24.76
CA ASP A 8 -2.83 -8.59 25.49
C ASP A 8 -4.31 -8.35 25.11
N LYS A 9 -5.21 -9.19 25.62
CA LYS A 9 -6.64 -9.05 25.33
C LYS A 9 -7.26 -7.78 25.90
N GLU A 10 -6.75 -7.32 27.02
CA GLU A 10 -7.17 -6.12 27.75
C GLU A 10 -6.61 -4.83 27.12
N GLN A 11 -5.70 -4.94 26.14
CA GLN A 11 -5.02 -3.81 25.48
C GLN A 11 -4.26 -2.92 26.47
N THR A 12 -3.73 -3.49 27.56
CA THR A 12 -3.01 -2.78 28.62
C THR A 12 -1.51 -2.98 28.55
N GLU A 13 -1.06 -4.13 28.08
CA GLU A 13 0.36 -4.47 27.93
C GLU A 13 0.66 -5.08 26.58
N ALA A 14 1.88 -4.85 26.06
CA ALA A 14 2.32 -5.41 24.81
C ALA A 14 3.64 -6.15 24.95
N TYR A 15 3.74 -7.33 24.36
CA TYR A 15 4.87 -8.24 24.49
C TYR A 15 5.65 -8.35 23.18
N LEU A 16 6.97 -8.25 23.24
CA LEU A 16 7.86 -8.43 22.09
C LEU A 16 7.73 -9.85 21.51
N LYS A 17 7.43 -9.93 20.20
CA LYS A 17 7.32 -11.17 19.43
C LYS A 17 8.32 -11.20 18.28
N VAL A 18 9.55 -11.58 18.56
CA VAL A 18 10.65 -11.62 17.56
C VAL A 18 10.31 -12.49 16.35
N THR A 19 9.64 -13.63 16.57
CA THR A 19 9.22 -14.57 15.52
C THR A 19 7.87 -14.19 14.86
N GLY A 20 7.30 -13.06 15.25
CA GLY A 20 5.91 -12.71 14.91
C GLY A 20 4.91 -13.49 15.75
N HIS A 21 3.63 -13.37 15.40
CA HIS A 21 2.52 -14.02 16.12
C HIS A 21 1.38 -14.33 15.16
N THR A 22 0.54 -15.29 15.49
CA THR A 22 -0.71 -15.51 14.78
C THR A 22 -1.88 -15.26 15.73
N HIS A 23 -2.74 -14.31 15.40
CA HIS A 23 -4.03 -14.14 16.03
C HIS A 23 -5.02 -15.06 15.33
N GLU A 24 -5.38 -16.14 15.97
CA GLU A 24 -6.35 -17.10 15.46
C GLU A 24 -7.78 -16.54 15.59
N SER A 25 -8.59 -16.80 14.56
CA SER A 25 -10.02 -16.43 14.53
C SER A 25 -10.30 -14.96 14.89
N MET A 26 -9.46 -14.05 14.42
CA MET A 26 -9.67 -12.61 14.60
C MET A 26 -10.94 -12.19 13.86
N MET A 27 -11.89 -11.63 14.58
CA MET A 27 -13.19 -11.25 14.06
C MET A 27 -13.14 -9.88 13.39
N TYR A 28 -13.80 -9.78 12.23
CA TYR A 28 -14.01 -8.52 11.51
C TYR A 28 -15.41 -8.50 10.86
N PHE A 29 -15.84 -7.34 10.40
CA PHE A 29 -17.09 -7.20 9.65
C PHE A 29 -16.78 -6.88 8.18
N LEU A 30 -17.48 -7.54 7.27
CA LEU A 30 -17.46 -7.28 5.84
C LEU A 30 -18.91 -7.29 5.34
N ASP A 31 -19.34 -6.21 4.71
CA ASP A 31 -20.72 -6.01 4.21
C ASP A 31 -21.80 -6.28 5.29
N GLY A 32 -21.49 -5.91 6.54
CA GLY A 32 -22.36 -6.13 7.69
C GLY A 32 -22.35 -7.57 8.23
N GLU A 33 -21.69 -8.50 7.59
CA GLU A 33 -21.53 -9.88 8.04
C GLU A 33 -20.29 -10.07 8.89
N LYS A 34 -20.42 -10.88 9.94
CA LYS A 34 -19.34 -11.27 10.83
C LYS A 34 -18.49 -12.34 10.19
N LYS A 35 -17.20 -12.05 10.00
CA LYS A 35 -16.20 -12.95 9.41
C LYS A 35 -15.06 -13.18 10.39
N TYR A 36 -14.24 -14.20 10.10
CA TYR A 36 -13.06 -14.53 10.90
C TYR A 36 -11.84 -14.75 10.01
N VAL A 37 -10.67 -14.38 10.50
CA VAL A 37 -9.41 -14.54 9.80
C VAL A 37 -8.28 -14.86 10.78
N ASP A 38 -7.37 -15.73 10.37
CA ASP A 38 -6.12 -15.96 11.10
C ASP A 38 -5.09 -14.92 10.63
N TYR A 39 -4.89 -13.89 11.45
CA TYR A 39 -3.98 -12.80 11.10
C TYR A 39 -2.55 -13.10 11.54
N ARG A 40 -1.62 -13.10 10.59
CA ARG A 40 -0.20 -13.25 10.87
C ARG A 40 0.47 -11.91 11.10
N VAL A 41 0.86 -11.64 12.34
CA VAL A 41 1.72 -10.51 12.71
C VAL A 41 3.14 -10.80 12.19
N PRO A 42 3.74 -9.93 11.36
CA PRO A 42 5.06 -10.16 10.77
C PRO A 42 6.16 -10.27 11.82
N ASN A 43 7.16 -11.10 11.53
CA ASN A 43 8.40 -11.16 12.31
C ASN A 43 9.37 -10.04 11.93
N GLN A 44 10.46 -9.89 12.66
CA GLN A 44 11.46 -8.84 12.42
C GLN A 44 12.08 -8.85 11.01
N ASN A 45 12.23 -10.01 10.39
CA ASN A 45 12.75 -10.09 9.01
C ASN A 45 11.70 -9.65 7.99
N GLN A 46 10.44 -10.04 8.21
CA GLN A 46 9.32 -9.62 7.37
C GLN A 46 9.05 -8.11 7.44
N CYS A 47 9.37 -7.45 8.54
CA CYS A 47 9.29 -5.98 8.61
C CYS A 47 10.15 -5.31 7.52
N LYS A 48 11.30 -5.88 7.17
CA LYS A 48 12.19 -5.36 6.13
C LYS A 48 11.59 -5.42 4.73
N GLU A 49 10.63 -6.31 4.49
CA GLU A 49 9.96 -6.43 3.18
C GLU A 49 9.24 -5.14 2.78
N CYS A 50 8.82 -4.33 3.76
CA CYS A 50 8.14 -3.06 3.55
C CYS A 50 8.97 -1.85 4.01
N HIS A 51 9.72 -1.99 5.09
CA HIS A 51 10.40 -0.88 5.77
C HIS A 51 11.87 -0.69 5.38
N LEU A 52 12.39 -1.44 4.40
CA LEU A 52 13.78 -1.27 3.96
C LEU A 52 13.86 -0.27 2.81
N LYS A 53 14.72 0.74 2.97
CA LYS A 53 15.09 1.68 1.92
C LYS A 53 16.58 1.98 2.00
N SER A 54 17.32 1.79 0.88
CA SER A 54 18.77 2.02 0.80
C SER A 54 19.54 1.36 1.97
N ASN A 55 19.20 0.12 2.29
CA ASN A 55 19.76 -0.69 3.39
C ASN A 55 19.49 -0.16 4.81
N ALA A 56 18.61 0.83 4.99
CA ALA A 56 18.18 1.32 6.28
C ALA A 56 16.70 0.97 6.55
N ILE A 57 16.37 0.73 7.82
CA ILE A 57 14.97 0.61 8.23
C ILE A 57 14.37 2.01 8.32
N MET A 58 13.31 2.23 7.57
CA MET A 58 12.62 3.50 7.47
C MET A 58 11.12 3.34 7.77
N PRO A 59 10.48 4.31 8.43
CA PRO A 59 9.02 4.40 8.45
C PRO A 59 8.47 4.54 7.03
N ILE A 60 7.32 3.91 6.77
CA ILE A 60 6.66 4.00 5.44
C ILE A 60 6.05 5.38 5.20
N GLY A 61 5.54 5.99 6.22
CA GLY A 61 4.88 7.29 6.17
C GLY A 61 4.61 7.83 7.57
N PRO A 62 3.81 8.87 7.68
CA PRO A 62 3.05 9.55 6.61
C PRO A 62 3.93 10.40 5.69
N LYS A 63 3.54 10.52 4.42
CA LYS A 63 4.12 11.50 3.48
C LYS A 63 3.30 12.78 3.55
N SER A 64 3.93 13.95 3.39
CA SER A 64 3.25 15.25 3.46
C SER A 64 2.02 15.35 2.53
N ARG A 65 2.14 14.86 1.29
CA ARG A 65 1.00 14.85 0.35
C ARG A 65 -0.21 14.05 0.84
N ASN A 66 0.00 13.02 1.65
CA ASN A 66 -1.08 12.20 2.22
C ASN A 66 -1.78 12.85 3.42
N LEU A 67 -1.19 13.93 3.96
CA LEU A 67 -1.70 14.71 5.09
C LEU A 67 -2.23 16.07 4.64
N ASN A 68 -2.05 16.43 3.37
CA ASN A 68 -2.44 17.74 2.84
C ASN A 68 -3.94 17.78 2.47
N PHE A 69 -4.79 17.66 3.47
CA PHE A 69 -6.25 17.76 3.34
C PHE A 69 -6.85 18.40 4.59
N SER A 70 -8.12 18.82 4.49
CA SER A 70 -8.82 19.46 5.60
C SER A 70 -9.45 18.44 6.52
N ILE A 71 -9.25 18.63 7.83
CA ILE A 71 -9.86 17.84 8.91
C ILE A 71 -10.67 18.76 9.80
N GLN A 72 -11.79 18.25 10.32
CA GLN A 72 -12.54 18.91 11.37
C GLN A 72 -11.83 18.69 12.71
N TYR A 73 -11.22 19.74 13.23
CA TYR A 73 -10.80 19.84 14.62
C TYR A 73 -11.98 20.31 15.48
N GLU A 74 -11.87 20.22 16.79
CA GLU A 74 -12.98 20.58 17.70
C GLU A 74 -13.58 21.96 17.40
N GLU A 75 -12.74 22.96 17.13
CA GLU A 75 -13.16 24.35 16.94
C GLU A 75 -13.25 24.80 15.48
N LYS A 76 -12.56 24.15 14.55
CA LYS A 76 -12.46 24.62 13.14
C LYS A 76 -12.16 23.50 12.14
N LEU A 77 -12.64 23.68 10.91
CA LEU A 77 -12.13 22.96 9.75
C LEU A 77 -10.81 23.59 9.32
N ALA A 78 -9.72 22.83 9.32
CA ALA A 78 -8.42 23.33 8.92
C ALA A 78 -7.62 22.28 8.14
N ASN A 79 -6.75 22.74 7.22
CA ASN A 79 -5.78 21.85 6.59
C ASN A 79 -4.85 21.29 7.65
N GLN A 80 -4.67 19.96 7.65
CA GLN A 80 -3.93 19.26 8.70
C GLN A 80 -2.48 19.75 8.83
N ILE A 81 -1.77 19.90 7.71
CA ILE A 81 -0.37 20.35 7.74
C ILE A 81 -0.29 21.80 8.22
N SER A 82 -1.15 22.67 7.71
CA SER A 82 -1.19 24.09 8.14
C SER A 82 -1.50 24.22 9.63
N PHE A 83 -2.42 23.41 10.13
CA PHE A 83 -2.73 23.36 11.55
C PHE A 83 -1.54 22.87 12.40
N TRP A 84 -0.83 21.86 11.91
CA TRP A 84 0.36 21.36 12.60
C TRP A 84 1.53 22.35 12.58
N MET A 85 1.70 23.13 11.49
CA MET A 85 2.65 24.25 11.45
C MET A 85 2.28 25.33 12.47
N GLU A 86 0.99 25.72 12.56
CA GLU A 86 0.47 26.68 13.54
C GLU A 86 0.74 26.22 14.99
N LYS A 87 0.71 24.91 15.24
CA LYS A 87 0.98 24.29 16.55
C LYS A 87 2.45 23.90 16.76
N GLU A 88 3.34 24.27 15.85
CA GLU A 88 4.78 23.96 15.90
C GLU A 88 5.10 22.44 16.00
N ILE A 89 4.17 21.59 15.53
CA ILE A 89 4.35 20.13 15.48
C ILE A 89 5.26 19.73 14.30
N VAL A 90 5.21 20.48 13.21
CA VAL A 90 6.05 20.29 12.02
C VAL A 90 6.68 21.62 11.60
N GLU A 91 7.82 21.53 10.92
CA GLU A 91 8.54 22.70 10.43
C GLU A 91 7.83 23.38 9.24
N ASN A 92 8.10 24.68 9.07
CA ASN A 92 7.40 25.57 8.12
C ASN A 92 7.74 25.37 6.62
N HIS A 93 8.35 24.28 6.20
CA HIS A 93 8.73 24.08 4.80
C HIS A 93 8.33 22.73 4.24
N VAL A 94 7.26 22.16 4.73
CA VAL A 94 6.75 20.89 4.22
C VAL A 94 6.22 21.09 2.80
N PRO A 95 6.69 20.33 1.80
CA PRO A 95 6.13 20.37 0.45
C PRO A 95 4.65 20.05 0.47
N LEU A 96 3.85 20.90 -0.18
CA LEU A 96 2.39 20.77 -0.23
C LEU A 96 1.92 20.11 -1.54
N ASP A 97 2.64 19.09 -2.01
CA ASP A 97 2.14 18.30 -3.12
C ASP A 97 0.76 17.75 -2.80
N LEU A 98 -0.13 17.80 -3.76
CA LEU A 98 -1.48 17.28 -3.61
C LEU A 98 -1.54 15.85 -4.12
N ILE A 99 -2.24 15.02 -3.37
CA ILE A 99 -2.66 13.69 -3.82
C ILE A 99 -4.18 13.64 -3.72
N VAL A 100 -4.82 13.08 -4.73
CA VAL A 100 -6.27 12.89 -4.67
C VAL A 100 -6.61 11.80 -3.65
N ASN A 101 -7.75 11.93 -3.01
CA ASN A 101 -8.32 10.81 -2.28
C ASN A 101 -8.74 9.74 -3.29
N TRP A 102 -8.18 8.54 -3.18
CA TRP A 102 -8.45 7.43 -4.10
C TRP A 102 -9.93 6.99 -4.09
N SER A 103 -10.67 7.29 -3.02
CA SER A 103 -12.09 7.00 -2.88
C SER A 103 -13.01 8.17 -3.28
N ASP A 104 -12.45 9.30 -3.74
CA ASP A 104 -13.24 10.44 -4.20
C ASP A 104 -13.79 10.18 -5.61
N ASP A 105 -15.10 10.07 -5.73
CA ASP A 105 -15.77 9.81 -7.01
C ASP A 105 -15.61 10.94 -8.02
N ALA A 106 -15.38 12.17 -7.57
CA ALA A 106 -15.15 13.32 -8.44
C ALA A 106 -13.74 13.37 -9.04
N ALA A 107 -12.78 12.63 -8.47
CA ALA A 107 -11.40 12.65 -8.93
C ALA A 107 -11.21 11.79 -10.20
N PRO A 108 -10.32 12.19 -11.14
CA PRO A 108 -10.03 11.43 -12.35
C PRO A 108 -9.52 10.01 -12.01
N LEU A 109 -10.01 8.99 -12.72
CA LEU A 109 -9.72 7.59 -12.47
C LEU A 109 -8.22 7.29 -12.41
N THR A 110 -7.43 7.79 -13.36
CA THR A 110 -5.97 7.62 -13.36
C THR A 110 -5.31 8.24 -12.13
N ALA A 111 -5.78 9.41 -11.69
CA ALA A 111 -5.24 10.05 -10.48
C ALA A 111 -5.56 9.22 -9.23
N LYS A 112 -6.79 8.67 -9.12
CA LYS A 112 -7.20 7.74 -8.04
C LYS A 112 -6.33 6.49 -8.01
N ALA A 113 -6.15 5.82 -9.16
CA ALA A 113 -5.35 4.62 -9.29
C ALA A 113 -3.87 4.89 -8.92
N ARG A 114 -3.30 6.00 -9.40
CA ARG A 114 -1.92 6.40 -9.09
C ARG A 114 -1.75 6.73 -7.60
N ALA A 115 -2.72 7.39 -6.98
CA ALA A 115 -2.72 7.65 -5.54
C ALA A 115 -2.77 6.35 -4.73
N TYR A 116 -3.65 5.42 -5.12
CA TYR A 116 -3.75 4.10 -4.48
C TYR A 116 -2.45 3.31 -4.58
N LEU A 117 -1.81 3.27 -5.76
CA LEU A 117 -0.53 2.58 -5.97
C LEU A 117 0.62 3.22 -5.20
N ASP A 118 0.67 4.56 -5.12
CA ASP A 118 1.69 5.26 -4.34
C ASP A 118 1.62 4.94 -2.85
N ILE A 119 0.41 4.92 -2.29
CA ILE A 119 0.19 4.69 -0.86
C ILE A 119 0.49 3.24 -0.50
N ASN A 120 -0.03 2.29 -1.28
CA ASN A 120 -0.02 0.87 -0.91
C ASN A 120 1.19 0.10 -1.46
N CYS A 121 1.81 0.56 -2.54
CA CYS A 121 2.84 -0.19 -3.27
C CYS A 121 4.15 0.60 -3.42
N GLY A 122 4.07 1.93 -3.56
CA GLY A 122 5.19 2.81 -3.87
C GLY A 122 6.32 2.81 -2.82
N HIS A 123 6.04 2.43 -1.57
CA HIS A 123 7.07 2.36 -0.53
C HIS A 123 8.06 1.20 -0.72
N CYS A 124 7.62 0.09 -1.34
CA CYS A 124 8.48 -1.03 -1.72
C CYS A 124 8.95 -0.91 -3.18
N HIS A 125 8.03 -0.58 -4.10
CA HIS A 125 8.28 -0.47 -5.53
C HIS A 125 8.72 0.96 -5.88
N MET A 126 9.97 1.27 -5.57
CA MET A 126 10.65 2.54 -5.84
C MET A 126 12.16 2.32 -5.86
N PRO A 127 12.95 3.24 -6.44
CA PRO A 127 14.40 3.18 -6.34
C PRO A 127 14.88 3.13 -4.88
N GLY A 128 15.72 2.13 -4.58
CA GLY A 128 16.22 1.85 -3.23
C GLY A 128 15.23 1.21 -2.27
N GLY A 129 13.99 0.96 -2.69
CA GLY A 129 12.99 0.20 -1.92
C GLY A 129 13.28 -1.30 -1.90
N SER A 130 12.60 -2.04 -1.05
CA SER A 130 12.80 -3.50 -0.89
C SER A 130 12.51 -4.30 -2.17
N ALA A 131 11.66 -3.78 -3.06
CA ALA A 131 11.31 -4.37 -4.35
C ALA A 131 11.92 -3.63 -5.55
N ASP A 132 12.98 -2.85 -5.35
CA ASP A 132 13.69 -2.09 -6.40
C ASP A 132 14.12 -2.96 -7.59
N THR A 133 14.60 -4.18 -7.30
CA THR A 133 15.05 -5.14 -8.33
C THR A 133 13.96 -5.54 -9.32
N THR A 134 12.69 -5.29 -9.03
CA THR A 134 11.59 -5.51 -9.97
C THR A 134 11.59 -4.49 -11.12
N GLY A 135 12.25 -3.35 -10.93
CA GLY A 135 12.24 -2.22 -11.86
C GLY A 135 10.87 -1.55 -11.99
N LEU A 136 9.92 -1.83 -11.08
CA LEU A 136 8.68 -1.05 -10.93
C LEU A 136 8.95 0.17 -10.05
N ASN A 137 8.42 1.31 -10.46
CA ASN A 137 8.35 2.52 -9.64
C ASN A 137 6.89 2.99 -9.59
N LEU A 138 6.24 2.75 -8.47
CA LEU A 138 4.82 3.05 -8.27
C LEU A 138 4.59 4.33 -7.48
N ASN A 139 5.63 5.14 -7.27
CA ASN A 139 5.47 6.48 -6.70
C ASN A 139 4.61 7.36 -7.59
N LEU A 140 3.87 8.27 -6.98
CA LEU A 140 2.99 9.22 -7.67
C LEU A 140 3.72 10.03 -8.75
N THR A 141 4.99 10.39 -8.50
CA THR A 141 5.81 11.24 -9.38
C THR A 141 6.41 10.50 -10.59
N GLU A 142 6.30 9.18 -10.65
CA GLU A 142 6.79 8.44 -11.82
C GLU A 142 5.85 8.64 -13.00
N THR A 143 6.40 8.93 -14.17
CA THR A 143 5.65 9.21 -15.40
C THR A 143 6.00 8.26 -16.55
N GLU A 144 7.05 7.47 -16.40
CA GLU A 144 7.44 6.50 -17.42
C GLU A 144 6.55 5.26 -17.35
N ASP A 145 5.72 5.05 -18.36
CA ASP A 145 4.76 3.95 -18.46
C ASP A 145 5.37 2.60 -18.10
N ARG A 146 6.57 2.32 -18.63
CA ARG A 146 7.23 1.04 -18.39
C ARG A 146 7.63 0.86 -16.93
N LYS A 147 8.02 1.92 -16.24
CA LYS A 147 8.33 1.86 -14.80
C LYS A 147 7.07 1.73 -13.95
N ILE A 148 5.96 2.31 -14.40
CA ILE A 148 4.64 2.11 -13.77
C ILE A 148 4.16 0.67 -13.94
N GLY A 149 4.63 -0.03 -14.99
CA GLY A 149 4.33 -1.45 -15.24
C GLY A 149 3.66 -1.75 -16.57
N ILE A 150 3.33 -0.73 -17.38
CA ILE A 150 2.66 -0.89 -18.68
C ILE A 150 3.61 -1.62 -19.64
N TYR A 151 3.16 -2.76 -20.16
CA TYR A 151 3.93 -3.70 -21.00
C TYR A 151 5.31 -4.06 -20.41
N LYS A 152 5.47 -3.96 -19.10
CA LYS A 152 6.69 -4.36 -18.41
C LYS A 152 6.67 -5.86 -18.12
N LYS A 153 7.67 -6.58 -18.62
CA LYS A 153 7.89 -7.99 -18.24
C LYS A 153 8.32 -8.08 -16.78
N PRO A 154 7.80 -9.04 -16.01
CA PRO A 154 8.31 -9.30 -14.66
C PRO A 154 9.76 -9.78 -14.71
N VAL A 155 10.54 -9.45 -13.69
CA VAL A 155 11.93 -9.90 -13.56
C VAL A 155 11.98 -11.34 -13.02
N ALA A 156 11.19 -11.61 -12.00
CA ALA A 156 11.17 -12.91 -11.32
C ALA A 156 9.81 -13.19 -10.67
N ALA A 157 8.75 -13.31 -11.48
CA ALA A 157 7.41 -13.58 -10.94
C ALA A 157 7.16 -15.06 -10.65
N GLY A 158 7.90 -15.97 -11.30
CA GLY A 158 7.68 -17.40 -11.12
C GLY A 158 6.21 -17.80 -11.32
N ARG A 159 5.67 -18.65 -10.43
CA ARG A 159 4.27 -19.06 -10.46
C ARG A 159 3.29 -17.89 -10.24
N ALA A 160 3.74 -16.80 -9.62
CA ALA A 160 2.89 -15.63 -9.37
C ALA A 160 2.49 -14.86 -10.64
N SER A 161 3.05 -15.22 -11.80
CA SER A 161 2.60 -14.67 -13.09
C SER A 161 1.47 -15.47 -13.73
N GLU A 162 1.21 -16.70 -13.31
CA GLU A 162 0.27 -17.63 -13.98
C GLU A 162 0.41 -17.67 -15.50
N GLY A 163 1.63 -17.51 -16.02
CA GLY A 163 1.90 -17.47 -17.46
C GLY A 163 1.62 -16.12 -18.13
N MET A 164 1.11 -15.15 -17.41
CA MET A 164 0.94 -13.77 -17.93
C MET A 164 2.30 -13.12 -18.21
N LYS A 165 2.33 -12.25 -19.25
CA LYS A 165 3.60 -11.75 -19.81
C LYS A 165 4.02 -10.39 -19.26
N PHE A 166 3.06 -9.58 -18.77
CA PHE A 166 3.31 -8.19 -18.42
C PHE A 166 2.67 -7.82 -17.07
N SER A 167 3.28 -6.86 -16.40
CA SER A 167 2.75 -6.33 -15.14
C SER A 167 1.39 -5.68 -15.35
N ILE A 168 1.23 -4.87 -16.41
CA ILE A 168 -0.02 -4.25 -16.83
C ILE A 168 -0.15 -4.40 -18.34
N VAL A 169 -1.32 -4.85 -18.80
CA VAL A 169 -1.70 -4.86 -20.22
C VAL A 169 -2.88 -3.91 -20.39
N PRO A 170 -2.71 -2.76 -21.07
CA PRO A 170 -3.78 -1.80 -21.31
C PRO A 170 -5.03 -2.47 -21.89
N GLY A 171 -6.20 -2.11 -21.34
CA GLY A 171 -7.49 -2.69 -21.72
C GLY A 171 -7.74 -4.13 -21.25
N LYS A 172 -6.76 -4.78 -20.60
CA LYS A 172 -6.84 -6.22 -20.29
C LYS A 172 -6.46 -6.55 -18.86
N PRO A 173 -7.31 -6.26 -17.88
CA PRO A 173 -7.02 -6.50 -16.47
C PRO A 173 -6.72 -7.98 -16.18
N ASN A 174 -7.44 -8.92 -16.80
CA ASN A 174 -7.25 -10.37 -16.62
C ASN A 174 -5.93 -10.92 -17.22
N GLU A 175 -5.22 -10.13 -18.05
CA GLU A 175 -3.89 -10.46 -18.55
C GLU A 175 -2.76 -9.70 -17.77
N SER A 176 -3.14 -8.99 -16.70
CA SER A 176 -2.26 -8.08 -15.95
C SER A 176 -1.84 -8.70 -14.62
N ILE A 177 -0.55 -9.01 -14.47
CA ILE A 177 0.04 -9.62 -13.27
C ILE A 177 -0.23 -8.77 -12.02
N LEU A 178 -0.20 -7.44 -12.14
CA LEU A 178 -0.44 -6.53 -11.01
C LEU A 178 -1.80 -6.79 -10.37
N LEU A 179 -2.88 -6.81 -11.16
CA LEU A 179 -4.22 -7.03 -10.65
C LEU A 179 -4.38 -8.43 -10.06
N HIS A 180 -3.90 -9.46 -10.79
CA HIS A 180 -3.93 -10.84 -10.32
C HIS A 180 -3.28 -11.00 -8.94
N ARG A 181 -2.11 -10.40 -8.74
CA ARG A 181 -1.41 -10.47 -7.46
C ARG A 181 -2.07 -9.66 -6.35
N MET A 182 -2.73 -8.55 -6.68
CA MET A 182 -3.49 -7.75 -5.71
C MET A 182 -4.70 -8.52 -5.18
N ASP A 183 -5.39 -9.27 -6.02
CA ASP A 183 -6.59 -10.02 -5.66
C ASP A 183 -6.28 -11.37 -5.00
N SER A 184 -5.16 -12.00 -5.33
CA SER A 184 -4.77 -13.31 -4.79
C SER A 184 -4.57 -13.29 -3.28
N LEU A 185 -4.98 -14.36 -2.60
CA LEU A 185 -4.69 -14.66 -1.19
C LEU A 185 -3.65 -15.78 -1.02
N ASP A 186 -3.16 -16.38 -2.11
CA ASP A 186 -2.08 -17.38 -2.06
C ASP A 186 -0.75 -16.68 -1.64
N PRO A 187 -0.12 -17.09 -0.52
CA PRO A 187 1.13 -16.48 -0.03
C PRO A 187 2.28 -16.48 -1.05
N GLY A 188 2.27 -17.38 -2.03
CA GLY A 188 3.28 -17.44 -3.09
C GLY A 188 2.96 -16.58 -4.32
N VAL A 189 1.77 -15.98 -4.36
CA VAL A 189 1.26 -15.19 -5.49
C VAL A 189 0.93 -13.78 -5.04
N MET A 190 0.25 -13.61 -3.90
CA MET A 190 -0.27 -12.34 -3.43
C MET A 190 0.81 -11.25 -3.32
N MET A 191 0.38 -9.99 -3.46
CA MET A 191 1.20 -8.82 -3.21
C MET A 191 0.39 -7.78 -2.40
N PRO A 192 0.92 -7.27 -1.26
CA PRO A 192 2.19 -7.67 -0.61
C PRO A 192 2.20 -9.13 -0.14
N GLY A 193 3.40 -9.72 -0.10
CA GLY A 193 3.61 -11.14 0.26
C GLY A 193 3.45 -11.43 1.75
N SER A 194 3.44 -10.40 2.59
CA SER A 194 3.23 -10.49 4.03
C SER A 194 2.41 -9.30 4.54
N GLY A 195 1.95 -9.38 5.79
CA GLY A 195 1.21 -8.29 6.44
C GLY A 195 -0.26 -8.16 6.04
N ARG A 196 -0.79 -9.05 5.19
CA ARG A 196 -2.22 -9.09 4.87
C ARG A 196 -2.77 -10.51 4.86
N LYS A 197 -4.07 -10.62 5.04
CA LYS A 197 -4.84 -11.87 4.93
C LYS A 197 -6.14 -11.70 4.13
N LEU A 198 -6.43 -10.48 3.71
CA LEU A 198 -7.62 -10.12 2.94
C LEU A 198 -7.20 -9.38 1.67
N SER A 199 -7.99 -9.51 0.63
CA SER A 199 -7.96 -8.64 -0.54
C SER A 199 -8.73 -7.35 -0.23
N HIS A 200 -8.27 -6.22 -0.77
CA HIS A 200 -8.98 -4.95 -0.69
C HIS A 200 -9.83 -4.81 -1.95
N SER A 201 -11.07 -5.27 -1.89
CA SER A 201 -11.98 -5.36 -3.03
C SER A 201 -12.14 -4.06 -3.80
N GLU A 202 -12.27 -2.94 -3.09
CA GLU A 202 -12.42 -1.60 -3.68
C GLU A 202 -11.14 -1.16 -4.41
N GLY A 203 -9.98 -1.49 -3.84
CA GLY A 203 -8.70 -1.23 -4.50
C GLY A 203 -8.50 -2.10 -5.74
N VAL A 204 -8.91 -3.37 -5.70
CA VAL A 204 -8.88 -4.27 -6.86
C VAL A 204 -9.81 -3.74 -7.95
N ALA A 205 -11.05 -3.34 -7.62
CA ALA A 205 -12.00 -2.76 -8.56
C ALA A 205 -11.44 -1.47 -9.19
N LEU A 206 -10.89 -0.56 -8.38
CA LEU A 206 -10.27 0.68 -8.87
C LEU A 206 -9.16 0.41 -9.90
N ILE A 207 -8.26 -0.52 -9.61
CA ILE A 207 -7.14 -0.84 -10.52
C ILE A 207 -7.63 -1.59 -11.75
N ASN A 208 -8.64 -2.45 -11.63
CA ASN A 208 -9.31 -3.09 -12.76
C ASN A 208 -9.86 -2.04 -13.74
N ASP A 209 -10.65 -1.10 -13.26
CA ASP A 209 -11.28 -0.06 -14.08
C ASP A 209 -10.24 0.88 -14.70
N TRP A 210 -9.20 1.19 -13.96
CA TRP A 210 -8.08 1.96 -14.50
C TRP A 210 -7.38 1.22 -15.64
N ILE A 211 -7.06 -0.07 -15.48
CA ILE A 211 -6.43 -0.88 -16.55
C ILE A 211 -7.33 -0.94 -17.80
N ILE A 212 -8.66 -1.10 -17.62
CA ILE A 212 -9.62 -1.06 -18.72
C ILE A 212 -9.56 0.28 -19.48
N SER A 213 -9.39 1.38 -18.76
CA SER A 213 -9.35 2.73 -19.33
C SER A 213 -8.07 3.07 -20.10
N LEU A 214 -6.99 2.32 -19.88
CA LEU A 214 -5.73 2.48 -20.60
C LEU A 214 -5.87 2.06 -22.07
N LYS A 215 -5.27 2.80 -22.98
CA LYS A 215 -5.30 2.57 -24.43
C LYS A 215 -3.97 2.06 -24.95
#